data_e341abb3d9fbcef60a06781a5bab2323
#
_entry.id   e341abb3d9fbcef60a06781a5bab2323
#
_cell.length_a   1.000
_cell.length_b   1.000
_cell.length_c   1.000
_cell.angle_alpha   90.00
_cell.angle_beta   90.00
_cell.angle_gamma   90.00
#
_symmetry.space_group_name_H-M   'P 1'
#
loop_
_entity.id
_entity.type
_entity.pdbx_description
1 polymer ?
#
loop_
_entity_poly.entity_id
_entity_poly.type
_entity_poly.pdbx_seq_one_letter_code
_entity_poly.pdbx_strand_id
1 'polypeptide(L)'
;MKQLTLLFTLCLVLLASCRQAEVPTQYTDSSQLPKMYPDYVDVMIPINIAPLSMELCQQAQDVVVRYAASGEEIVCGGKKAMPAIDEWKDLTSKAAGGDITVEVFAKNDDKWTRFKPFAIHVSKDSIDPYISYRLIAPSYV
;
A
#
# COMPACT_ATOMS: atom_id res chain seq x y z
N MET A 1 -13.67 35.61 -25.79
CA MET A 1 -12.27 35.30 -25.48
C MET A 1 -12.01 35.24 -23.98
N LYS A 2 -12.35 36.19 -23.14
CA LYS A 2 -12.12 36.18 -21.67
C LYS A 2 -12.74 34.96 -20.93
N GLN A 3 -13.95 34.53 -21.32
CA GLN A 3 -14.59 33.36 -20.70
C GLN A 3 -13.94 32.06 -21.09
N LEU A 4 -13.44 31.94 -22.32
CA LEU A 4 -12.74 30.73 -22.78
C LEU A 4 -11.38 30.56 -22.09
N THR A 5 -10.65 31.67 -21.87
CA THR A 5 -9.39 31.70 -21.11
C THR A 5 -9.62 31.34 -19.64
N LEU A 6 -10.71 31.79 -19.04
CA LEU A 6 -11.04 31.47 -17.65
C LEU A 6 -11.38 29.96 -17.48
N LEU A 7 -12.13 29.40 -18.44
CA LEU A 7 -12.44 27.96 -18.45
C LEU A 7 -11.19 27.11 -18.63
N PHE A 8 -10.27 27.54 -19.50
CA PHE A 8 -9.02 26.82 -19.74
C PHE A 8 -8.08 26.85 -18.53
N THR A 9 -8.01 28.01 -17.83
CA THR A 9 -7.22 28.13 -16.58
C THR A 9 -7.83 27.29 -15.45
N LEU A 10 -9.15 27.24 -15.35
CA LEU A 10 -9.84 26.41 -14.35
C LEU A 10 -9.61 24.90 -14.61
N CYS A 11 -9.66 24.46 -15.87
CA CYS A 11 -9.32 23.07 -16.24
C CYS A 11 -7.86 22.70 -15.94
N LEU A 12 -6.92 23.63 -16.17
CA LEU A 12 -5.49 23.38 -15.88
C LEU A 12 -5.23 23.20 -14.37
N VAL A 13 -5.95 23.93 -13.52
CA VAL A 13 -5.82 23.84 -12.05
C VAL A 13 -6.39 22.50 -11.52
N LEU A 14 -7.42 21.97 -12.18
CA LEU A 14 -8.01 20.68 -11.79
C LEU A 14 -7.14 19.46 -12.14
N LEU A 15 -6.26 19.59 -13.13
CA LEU A 15 -5.33 18.51 -13.52
C LEU A 15 -4.11 18.37 -12.59
N ALA A 16 -3.84 19.37 -11.74
CA ALA A 16 -2.71 19.36 -10.81
C ALA A 16 -2.98 18.62 -9.48
N SER A 17 -4.16 17.99 -9.31
CA SER A 17 -4.60 17.43 -8.01
C SER A 17 -4.25 15.95 -7.77
N CYS A 18 -3.66 15.24 -8.72
CA CYS A 18 -3.15 13.88 -8.45
C CYS A 18 -1.74 13.96 -7.86
N ARG A 19 -1.63 14.12 -6.55
CA ARG A 19 -0.37 13.92 -5.85
C ARG A 19 -0.10 12.42 -5.74
N GLN A 20 0.81 11.92 -6.55
CA GLN A 20 1.36 10.59 -6.36
C GLN A 20 2.12 10.57 -5.03
N ALA A 21 1.96 9.51 -4.24
CA ALA A 21 2.70 9.38 -3.00
C ALA A 21 4.20 9.22 -3.32
N GLU A 22 5.04 9.92 -2.58
CA GLU A 22 6.49 9.85 -2.73
C GLU A 22 7.13 9.46 -1.41
N VAL A 23 8.21 8.71 -1.48
CA VAL A 23 9.00 8.36 -0.29
C VAL A 23 9.62 9.63 0.29
N PRO A 24 9.44 9.91 1.59
CA PRO A 24 10.02 11.09 2.22
C PRO A 24 11.55 11.09 2.10
N THR A 25 12.14 12.21 1.72
CA THR A 25 13.61 12.38 1.61
C THR A 25 14.29 12.59 2.97
N GLN A 26 13.54 13.06 3.97
CA GLN A 26 14.03 13.27 5.34
C GLN A 26 13.09 12.57 6.33
N TYR A 27 13.63 11.69 7.11
CA TYR A 27 12.90 10.94 8.15
C TYR A 27 13.83 10.52 9.28
N THR A 28 13.24 10.13 10.40
CA THR A 28 13.93 9.52 11.55
C THR A 28 13.59 8.03 11.59
N ASP A 29 14.59 7.19 11.79
CA ASP A 29 14.38 5.75 11.92
C ASP A 29 13.84 5.37 13.30
N SER A 30 12.83 4.51 13.31
CA SER A 30 12.29 3.86 14.50
C SER A 30 12.70 2.39 14.51
N SER A 31 13.05 1.87 15.66
CA SER A 31 13.29 0.43 15.86
C SER A 31 12.00 -0.38 16.01
N GLN A 32 10.84 0.28 16.08
CA GLN A 32 9.55 -0.36 16.27
C GLN A 32 8.92 -0.74 14.93
N LEU A 33 8.26 -1.90 14.90
CA LEU A 33 7.39 -2.28 13.79
C LEU A 33 6.13 -1.39 13.76
N PRO A 34 5.57 -1.09 12.57
CA PRO A 34 4.32 -0.35 12.48
C PRO A 34 3.18 -1.20 13.06
N LYS A 35 2.31 -0.59 13.85
CA LYS A 35 1.04 -1.22 14.26
C LYS A 35 0.00 -0.95 13.19
N MET A 36 -0.39 -1.98 12.45
CA MET A 36 -1.30 -1.88 11.33
C MET A 36 -2.44 -2.88 11.40
N TYR A 37 -3.48 -2.64 10.64
CA TYR A 37 -4.59 -3.56 10.44
C TYR A 37 -4.92 -3.69 8.95
N PRO A 38 -4.99 -4.92 8.40
CA PRO A 38 -4.51 -6.17 9.00
C PRO A 38 -3.00 -6.17 9.25
N ASP A 39 -2.53 -7.03 10.17
CA ASP A 39 -1.08 -7.20 10.42
C ASP A 39 -0.49 -8.11 9.35
N TYR A 40 0.39 -7.56 8.52
CA TYR A 40 1.06 -8.26 7.43
C TYR A 40 2.56 -8.47 7.69
N VAL A 41 3.01 -8.28 8.93
CA VAL A 41 4.42 -8.51 9.26
C VAL A 41 4.74 -10.00 9.15
N ASP A 42 5.75 -10.31 8.33
CA ASP A 42 6.30 -11.67 8.20
C ASP A 42 5.26 -12.73 7.75
N VAL A 43 4.29 -12.33 6.93
CA VAL A 43 3.27 -13.23 6.38
C VAL A 43 3.68 -13.80 5.03
N MET A 44 3.20 -15.00 4.72
CA MET A 44 3.32 -15.59 3.40
C MET A 44 2.05 -15.38 2.60
N ILE A 45 2.19 -14.91 1.38
CA ILE A 45 1.08 -14.67 0.45
C ILE A 45 1.24 -15.49 -0.84
N PRO A 46 0.14 -15.92 -1.47
CA PRO A 46 0.19 -16.52 -2.80
C PRO A 46 0.49 -15.46 -3.87
N ILE A 47 1.14 -15.88 -4.96
CA ILE A 47 1.56 -14.98 -6.05
C ILE A 47 0.41 -14.18 -6.69
N ASN A 48 -0.80 -14.74 -6.71
CA ASN A 48 -1.98 -14.17 -7.37
C ASN A 48 -2.99 -13.54 -6.41
N ILE A 49 -2.56 -13.20 -5.19
CA ILE A 49 -3.43 -12.50 -4.22
C ILE A 49 -3.76 -11.08 -4.68
N ALA A 50 -4.93 -10.60 -4.30
CA ALA A 50 -5.31 -9.19 -4.49
C ALA A 50 -4.37 -8.24 -3.73
N PRO A 51 -4.25 -6.96 -4.14
CA PRO A 51 -3.45 -5.97 -3.43
C PRO A 51 -3.80 -5.91 -1.95
N LEU A 52 -2.77 -5.89 -1.11
CA LEU A 52 -2.94 -5.78 0.33
C LEU A 52 -3.22 -4.32 0.70
N SER A 53 -4.35 -4.10 1.35
CA SER A 53 -4.70 -2.81 1.92
C SER A 53 -4.32 -2.79 3.39
N MET A 54 -3.49 -1.84 3.81
CA MET A 54 -3.14 -1.68 5.21
C MET A 54 -3.53 -0.31 5.74
N GLU A 55 -3.95 -0.28 6.98
CA GLU A 55 -4.26 0.93 7.71
C GLU A 55 -3.40 1.01 8.98
N LEU A 56 -2.72 2.13 9.17
CA LEU A 56 -1.91 2.33 10.36
C LEU A 56 -2.83 2.59 11.56
N CYS A 57 -2.72 1.78 12.63
CA CYS A 57 -3.51 1.92 13.85
C CYS A 57 -3.08 3.11 14.73
N GLN A 58 -1.92 3.69 14.45
CA GLN A 58 -1.39 4.85 15.16
C GLN A 58 -1.89 6.13 14.51
N GLN A 59 -2.05 7.18 15.30
CA GLN A 59 -2.38 8.50 14.75
C GLN A 59 -1.23 9.00 13.88
N ALA A 60 -1.56 9.38 12.65
CA ALA A 60 -0.64 10.00 11.71
C ALA A 60 -1.40 11.02 10.86
N GLN A 61 -0.76 12.14 10.54
CA GLN A 61 -1.29 13.16 9.64
C GLN A 61 -1.25 12.67 8.20
N ASP A 62 -0.21 11.91 7.87
CA ASP A 62 -0.02 11.29 6.57
C ASP A 62 0.75 9.97 6.70
N VAL A 63 0.53 9.06 5.77
CA VAL A 63 1.17 7.74 5.72
C VAL A 63 1.64 7.47 4.30
N VAL A 64 2.87 6.97 4.17
CA VAL A 64 3.43 6.48 2.91
C VAL A 64 3.94 5.07 3.13
N VAL A 65 3.63 4.18 2.20
CA VAL A 65 4.10 2.79 2.21
C VAL A 65 4.83 2.52 0.90
N ARG A 66 6.03 1.97 1.02
CA ARG A 66 6.85 1.51 -0.09
C ARG A 66 6.95 -0.01 -0.03
N TYR A 67 6.62 -0.65 -1.14
CA TYR A 67 6.84 -2.07 -1.39
C TYR A 67 7.96 -2.20 -2.39
N ALA A 68 8.99 -3.02 -2.11
CA ALA A 68 10.12 -3.18 -3.00
C ALA A 68 10.53 -4.66 -3.13
N ALA A 69 10.72 -5.12 -4.35
CA ALA A 69 11.22 -6.47 -4.66
C ALA A 69 11.90 -6.49 -6.02
N SER A 70 13.00 -7.23 -6.14
CA SER A 70 13.67 -7.51 -7.43
C SER A 70 13.98 -6.27 -8.29
N GLY A 71 14.27 -5.13 -7.65
CA GLY A 71 14.58 -3.87 -8.33
C GLY A 71 13.37 -3.03 -8.76
N GLU A 72 12.15 -3.49 -8.48
CA GLU A 72 10.91 -2.75 -8.67
C GLU A 72 10.38 -2.22 -7.35
N GLU A 73 9.64 -1.12 -7.42
CA GLU A 73 9.01 -0.55 -6.23
C GLU A 73 7.63 0.04 -6.53
N ILE A 74 6.76 -0.01 -5.54
CA ILE A 74 5.46 0.64 -5.55
C ILE A 74 5.41 1.56 -4.33
N VAL A 75 4.95 2.79 -4.53
CA VAL A 75 4.74 3.75 -3.45
C VAL A 75 3.28 4.16 -3.42
N CYS A 76 2.63 3.95 -2.30
CA CYS A 76 1.26 4.37 -2.09
C CYS A 76 1.11 5.10 -0.75
N GLY A 77 0.10 5.93 -0.63
CA GLY A 77 -0.09 6.78 0.54
C GLY A 77 -1.55 6.93 0.95
N GLY A 78 -1.73 7.60 2.09
CA GLY A 78 -3.03 7.86 2.68
C GLY A 78 -3.43 6.88 3.78
N LYS A 79 -4.62 7.08 4.36
CA LYS A 79 -5.09 6.27 5.50
C LYS A 79 -5.18 4.78 5.20
N LYS A 80 -5.54 4.42 3.98
CA LYS A 80 -5.57 3.05 3.47
C LYS A 80 -4.60 2.95 2.31
N ALA A 81 -3.34 2.69 2.62
CA ALA A 81 -2.33 2.46 1.62
C ALA A 81 -2.62 1.13 0.90
N MET A 82 -2.93 1.20 -0.39
CA MET A 82 -3.24 0.04 -1.23
C MET A 82 -2.60 0.24 -2.61
N PRO A 83 -1.75 -0.69 -3.05
CA PRO A 83 -1.18 -0.67 -4.39
C PRO A 83 -2.24 -0.75 -5.49
N ALA A 84 -1.95 -0.21 -6.68
CA ALA A 84 -2.74 -0.46 -7.86
C ALA A 84 -2.65 -1.94 -8.27
N ILE A 85 -3.75 -2.48 -8.82
CA ILE A 85 -3.87 -3.93 -9.11
C ILE A 85 -2.77 -4.41 -10.05
N ASP A 86 -2.50 -3.67 -11.12
CA ASP A 86 -1.55 -4.10 -12.14
C ASP A 86 -0.10 -4.01 -11.62
N GLU A 87 0.25 -2.92 -10.91
CA GLU A 87 1.55 -2.77 -10.27
C GLU A 87 1.79 -3.87 -9.23
N TRP A 88 0.76 -4.21 -8.44
CA TRP A 88 0.84 -5.28 -7.45
C TRP A 88 1.08 -6.65 -8.07
N LYS A 89 0.36 -6.99 -9.15
CA LYS A 89 0.56 -8.25 -9.89
C LYS A 89 1.96 -8.35 -10.46
N ASP A 90 2.48 -7.26 -11.01
CA ASP A 90 3.84 -7.24 -11.55
C ASP A 90 4.87 -7.45 -10.44
N LEU A 91 4.72 -6.76 -9.31
CA LEU A 91 5.62 -6.88 -8.17
C LEU A 91 5.61 -8.29 -7.58
N THR A 92 4.43 -8.87 -7.32
CA THR A 92 4.29 -10.23 -6.77
C THR A 92 4.84 -11.30 -7.71
N SER A 93 4.63 -11.12 -9.04
CA SER A 93 5.17 -12.03 -10.04
C SER A 93 6.71 -12.02 -10.06
N LYS A 94 7.33 -10.84 -9.93
CA LYS A 94 8.78 -10.69 -9.85
C LYS A 94 9.36 -11.16 -8.52
N ALA A 95 8.58 -11.09 -7.45
CA ALA A 95 8.94 -11.53 -6.11
C ALA A 95 8.68 -13.02 -5.86
N ALA A 96 8.19 -13.79 -6.85
CA ALA A 96 7.79 -15.18 -6.69
C ALA A 96 8.87 -16.07 -6.06
N GLY A 97 8.60 -16.66 -4.90
CA GLY A 97 9.54 -17.47 -4.12
C GLY A 97 10.60 -16.66 -3.37
N GLY A 98 10.42 -15.35 -3.26
CA GLY A 98 11.26 -14.42 -2.51
C GLY A 98 10.41 -13.50 -1.63
N ASP A 99 10.96 -12.32 -1.34
CA ASP A 99 10.40 -11.39 -0.38
C ASP A 99 10.09 -10.03 -1.00
N ILE A 100 9.00 -9.43 -0.56
CA ILE A 100 8.71 -8.01 -0.74
C ILE A 100 9.11 -7.30 0.55
N THR A 101 10.05 -6.38 0.46
CA THR A 101 10.40 -5.49 1.58
C THR A 101 9.37 -4.37 1.67
N VAL A 102 8.82 -4.17 2.86
CA VAL A 102 7.83 -3.13 3.14
C VAL A 102 8.41 -2.10 4.09
N GLU A 103 8.36 -0.84 3.68
CA GLU A 103 8.72 0.31 4.50
C GLU A 103 7.49 1.19 4.71
N VAL A 104 7.22 1.51 5.97
CA VAL A 104 6.10 2.36 6.37
C VAL A 104 6.62 3.64 6.98
N PHE A 105 6.15 4.76 6.46
CA PHE A 105 6.46 6.10 6.92
C PHE A 105 5.21 6.76 7.46
N ALA A 106 5.30 7.37 8.62
CA ALA A 106 4.21 8.16 9.21
C ALA A 106 4.67 9.59 9.47
N LYS A 107 3.81 10.54 9.16
CA LYS A 107 4.05 11.96 9.38
C LYS A 107 3.29 12.44 10.61
N ASN A 108 4.00 13.07 11.54
CA ASN A 108 3.43 13.79 12.69
C ASN A 108 4.24 15.08 12.91
N ASP A 109 3.56 16.17 13.22
CA ASP A 109 4.18 17.48 13.48
C ASP A 109 5.24 17.85 12.41
N ASP A 110 4.88 17.66 11.14
CA ASP A 110 5.74 17.90 9.98
C ASP A 110 7.03 17.06 9.91
N LYS A 111 7.17 16.06 10.75
CA LYS A 111 8.31 15.14 10.76
C LYS A 111 7.88 13.74 10.31
N TRP A 112 8.70 13.14 9.45
CA TRP A 112 8.51 11.77 9.04
C TRP A 112 9.29 10.81 9.93
N THR A 113 8.65 9.70 10.28
CA THR A 113 9.28 8.57 10.98
C THR A 113 9.14 7.34 10.08
N ARG A 114 10.27 6.68 9.77
CA ARG A 114 10.26 5.37 9.12
C ARG A 114 10.23 4.31 10.20
N PHE A 115 9.22 3.44 10.19
CA PHE A 115 9.18 2.26 11.04
C PHE A 115 10.21 1.22 10.63
N LYS A 116 10.50 0.27 11.51
CA LYS A 116 11.35 -0.87 11.17
C LYS A 116 10.76 -1.58 9.95
N PRO A 117 11.53 -1.73 8.86
CA PRO A 117 11.08 -2.48 7.69
C PRO A 117 10.78 -3.94 8.03
N PHE A 118 9.85 -4.54 7.29
CA PHE A 118 9.50 -5.94 7.42
C PHE A 118 9.35 -6.60 6.05
N ALA A 119 9.26 -7.91 6.03
CA ALA A 119 9.09 -8.70 4.81
C ALA A 119 7.67 -9.25 4.69
N ILE A 120 7.23 -9.41 3.44
CA ILE A 120 6.10 -10.25 3.03
C ILE A 120 6.67 -11.31 2.11
N HIS A 121 6.49 -12.58 2.44
CA HIS A 121 7.00 -13.70 1.67
C HIS A 121 6.03 -14.07 0.54
N VAL A 122 6.52 -14.19 -0.68
CA VAL A 122 5.68 -14.53 -1.84
C VAL A 122 5.89 -15.98 -2.22
N SER A 123 4.86 -16.82 -2.05
CA SER A 123 4.90 -18.21 -2.53
C SER A 123 4.96 -18.27 -4.05
N LYS A 124 5.55 -19.31 -4.59
CA LYS A 124 5.45 -19.64 -6.03
C LYS A 124 4.07 -20.21 -6.40
N ASP A 125 3.33 -20.68 -5.40
CA ASP A 125 2.04 -21.30 -5.61
C ASP A 125 0.94 -20.22 -5.75
N SER A 126 0.00 -20.46 -6.64
CA SER A 126 -1.20 -19.66 -6.80
C SER A 126 -2.36 -20.28 -6.03
N ILE A 127 -3.27 -19.45 -5.56
CA ILE A 127 -4.56 -19.91 -5.05
C ILE A 127 -5.53 -20.11 -6.21
N ASP A 128 -6.49 -21.01 -6.01
CA ASP A 128 -7.60 -21.21 -6.93
C ASP A 128 -8.43 -19.92 -7.05
N PRO A 129 -8.87 -19.52 -8.26
CA PRO A 129 -9.74 -18.35 -8.45
C PRO A 129 -11.15 -18.54 -7.84
N TYR A 130 -11.49 -19.74 -7.42
CA TYR A 130 -12.80 -20.07 -6.84
C TYR A 130 -12.66 -20.48 -5.37
N ILE A 131 -13.53 -19.89 -4.52
CA ILE A 131 -13.69 -20.31 -3.13
C ILE A 131 -15.02 -21.03 -3.00
N SER A 132 -14.98 -22.30 -2.57
CA SER A 132 -16.18 -23.06 -2.21
C SER A 132 -16.39 -23.00 -0.69
N TYR A 133 -17.54 -22.55 -0.26
CA TYR A 133 -17.91 -22.52 1.15
C TYR A 133 -19.36 -22.97 1.37
N ARG A 134 -19.62 -23.54 2.54
CA ARG A 134 -20.97 -23.89 2.95
C ARG A 134 -21.55 -22.76 3.79
N LEU A 135 -22.62 -22.14 3.31
CA LEU A 135 -23.40 -21.22 4.12
C LEU A 135 -24.21 -22.00 5.14
N ILE A 136 -23.90 -21.84 6.41
CA ILE A 136 -24.69 -22.37 7.52
C ILE A 136 -25.53 -21.22 8.06
N ALA A 137 -26.85 -21.28 7.89
CA ALA A 137 -27.72 -20.30 8.50
C ALA A 137 -27.62 -20.41 10.04
N PRO A 138 -27.45 -19.29 10.77
CA PRO A 138 -27.44 -19.34 12.22
C PRO A 138 -28.81 -19.90 12.71
N SER A 139 -28.78 -21.06 13.39
CA SER A 139 -29.94 -21.58 14.08
C SER A 139 -29.93 -20.95 15.48
N TYR A 140 -30.91 -20.11 15.74
CA TYR A 140 -31.19 -19.66 17.10
C TYR A 140 -31.95 -20.79 17.80
N VAL A 141 -31.34 -21.39 18.79
CA VAL A 141 -32.00 -22.30 19.73
C VAL A 141 -32.46 -21.49 20.91
#